data_a6cdc4886f5b662f3a46300cd65a58c6
#
_entry.id   a6cdc4886f5b662f3a46300cd65a58c6
#
_cell.length_a   1.000
_cell.length_b   1.000
_cell.length_c   1.000
_cell.angle_alpha   90.00
_cell.angle_beta   90.00
_cell.angle_gamma   90.00
#
_symmetry.space_group_name_H-M   'P 1'
#
loop_
_entity.id
_entity.type
_entity.pdbx_description
1 polymer ?
#
loop_
_entity_poly.entity_id
_entity_poly.type
_entity_poly.pdbx_seq_one_letter_code
_entity_poly.pdbx_strand_id
1 'polypeptide(L)'
;MTLVDGERVRLIGIDAPEIGHEGTPDMPYGRAAKDALRRAVSRSGWSVRVAPGRERLDRHGRELANLYGRGGHNLSEQLLRLGLAYPITVPPNDRFHRCYAAAAADARTHGRGLWSLPPLEATALRPDAAGFMRLVGRVQKVRFGRRSIWIDLAGPLKLRIAAEDQGRFDPAYLSGLIGARVEVLGWVYNYRRQPRIRLRDPSALRRVTRDDKYS
;
A
#
# COMPACT_ATOMS: atom_id res chain seq x y z
N MET A 1 -12.89 -10.20 2.42
CA MET A 1 -13.64 -11.35 1.87
C MET A 1 -14.30 -12.07 3.03
N THR A 2 -15.49 -12.62 2.85
CA THR A 2 -16.17 -13.46 3.87
C THR A 2 -16.14 -14.90 3.38
N LEU A 3 -15.74 -15.83 4.24
CA LEU A 3 -15.75 -17.27 4.00
C LEU A 3 -17.13 -17.87 4.29
N VAL A 4 -17.33 -19.14 3.95
CA VAL A 4 -18.63 -19.83 4.09
C VAL A 4 -19.06 -19.95 5.55
N ASP A 5 -18.11 -20.08 6.48
CA ASP A 5 -18.31 -20.10 7.94
C ASP A 5 -18.59 -18.73 8.56
N GLY A 6 -18.64 -17.67 7.73
CA GLY A 6 -18.88 -16.30 8.17
C GLY A 6 -17.60 -15.54 8.58
N GLU A 7 -16.45 -16.17 8.61
CA GLU A 7 -15.18 -15.51 8.93
C GLU A 7 -14.83 -14.44 7.90
N ARG A 8 -14.44 -13.27 8.39
CA ARG A 8 -14.01 -12.15 7.55
C ARG A 8 -12.50 -12.14 7.45
N VAL A 9 -12.00 -12.35 6.23
CA VAL A 9 -10.56 -12.35 5.95
C VAL A 9 -10.13 -11.05 5.27
N ARG A 10 -9.04 -10.45 5.76
CA ARG A 10 -8.27 -9.41 5.08
C ARG A 10 -7.00 -10.01 4.50
N LEU A 11 -6.81 -9.83 3.20
CA LEU A 11 -5.60 -10.29 2.51
C LEU A 11 -4.40 -9.48 3.01
N ILE A 12 -3.33 -10.21 3.39
CA ILE A 12 -2.06 -9.62 3.80
C ILE A 12 -1.32 -9.06 2.58
N GLY A 13 -0.60 -7.96 2.81
CA GLY A 13 0.40 -7.41 1.88
C GLY A 13 -0.17 -6.58 0.74
N ILE A 14 -1.47 -6.34 0.71
CA ILE A 14 -2.12 -5.52 -0.30
C ILE A 14 -3.13 -4.53 0.29
N ASP A 15 -3.32 -3.43 -0.44
CA ASP A 15 -4.47 -2.55 -0.28
C ASP A 15 -5.17 -2.38 -1.62
N ALA A 16 -6.42 -2.81 -1.69
CA ALA A 16 -7.26 -2.67 -2.87
C ALA A 16 -8.21 -1.48 -2.70
N PRO A 17 -8.56 -0.78 -3.81
CA PRO A 17 -9.50 0.32 -3.75
C PRO A 17 -10.85 -0.11 -3.17
N GLU A 18 -11.46 0.78 -2.41
CA GLU A 18 -12.74 0.53 -1.77
C GLU A 18 -13.90 0.69 -2.78
N ILE A 19 -14.91 -0.15 -2.61
CA ILE A 19 -16.19 0.00 -3.27
C ILE A 19 -17.04 0.88 -2.37
N GLY A 20 -17.61 1.93 -2.97
CA GLY A 20 -18.45 2.87 -2.25
C GLY A 20 -19.72 2.21 -1.70
N HIS A 21 -20.22 2.80 -0.62
CA HIS A 21 -21.48 2.42 0.02
C HIS A 21 -22.32 3.67 0.26
N GLU A 22 -23.64 3.53 0.20
CA GLU A 22 -24.60 4.58 0.62
C GLU A 22 -24.29 5.99 0.07
N GLY A 23 -24.16 6.10 -1.26
CA GLY A 23 -23.94 7.40 -1.93
C GLY A 23 -22.47 7.81 -2.05
N THR A 24 -21.54 7.07 -1.49
CA THR A 24 -20.11 7.25 -1.75
C THR A 24 -19.72 6.56 -3.06
N PRO A 25 -19.08 7.24 -4.02
CA PRO A 25 -18.67 6.61 -5.28
C PRO A 25 -17.58 5.57 -5.07
N ASP A 26 -17.55 4.58 -5.96
CA ASP A 26 -16.46 3.59 -5.99
C ASP A 26 -15.12 4.28 -6.25
N MET A 27 -14.09 3.83 -5.58
CA MET A 27 -12.74 4.19 -5.97
C MET A 27 -12.39 3.56 -7.33
N PRO A 28 -11.57 4.24 -8.15
CA PRO A 28 -11.10 3.66 -9.42
C PRO A 28 -10.56 2.24 -9.24
N TYR A 29 -10.98 1.32 -10.11
CA TYR A 29 -10.64 -0.11 -10.06
C TYR A 29 -11.17 -0.92 -8.87
N GLY A 30 -11.97 -0.37 -7.95
CA GLY A 30 -12.52 -1.12 -6.81
C GLY A 30 -13.37 -2.32 -7.25
N ARG A 31 -14.31 -2.12 -8.19
CA ARG A 31 -15.11 -3.22 -8.77
C ARG A 31 -14.25 -4.22 -9.52
N ALA A 32 -13.28 -3.74 -10.31
CA ALA A 32 -12.37 -4.61 -11.05
C ALA A 32 -11.55 -5.51 -10.13
N ALA A 33 -11.07 -4.99 -8.98
CA ALA A 33 -10.36 -5.76 -7.97
C ALA A 33 -11.23 -6.85 -7.35
N LYS A 34 -12.47 -6.51 -6.96
CA LYS A 34 -13.46 -7.49 -6.45
C LYS A 34 -13.74 -8.59 -7.45
N ASP A 35 -14.00 -8.21 -8.73
CA ASP A 35 -14.31 -9.17 -9.78
C ASP A 35 -13.12 -10.07 -10.12
N ALA A 36 -11.90 -9.53 -10.12
CA ALA A 36 -10.70 -10.32 -10.33
C ALA A 36 -10.50 -11.34 -9.20
N LEU A 37 -10.69 -10.92 -7.94
CA LEU A 37 -10.62 -11.83 -6.80
C LEU A 37 -11.71 -12.91 -6.90
N ARG A 38 -12.95 -12.54 -7.20
CA ARG A 38 -14.06 -13.47 -7.39
C ARG A 38 -13.76 -14.50 -8.48
N ARG A 39 -13.26 -14.06 -9.64
CA ARG A 39 -12.86 -14.96 -10.74
C ARG A 39 -11.73 -15.91 -10.33
N ALA A 40 -10.75 -15.46 -9.54
CA ALA A 40 -9.66 -16.31 -9.06
C ALA A 40 -10.17 -17.39 -8.11
N VAL A 41 -11.09 -17.04 -7.20
CA VAL A 41 -11.74 -17.99 -6.27
C VAL A 41 -12.64 -18.96 -7.03
N SER A 42 -13.44 -18.48 -8.00
CA SER A 42 -14.30 -19.32 -8.84
C SER A 42 -13.49 -20.37 -9.63
N ARG A 43 -12.37 -19.98 -10.25
CA ARG A 43 -11.45 -20.89 -10.94
C ARG A 43 -10.82 -21.95 -10.02
N SER A 44 -10.82 -21.69 -8.71
CA SER A 44 -10.39 -22.64 -7.67
C SER A 44 -11.53 -23.54 -7.16
N GLY A 45 -12.70 -23.54 -7.81
CA GLY A 45 -13.87 -24.30 -7.38
C GLY A 45 -14.48 -23.73 -6.11
N TRP A 46 -14.42 -22.41 -5.91
CA TRP A 46 -14.90 -21.70 -4.70
C TRP A 46 -14.22 -22.17 -3.41
N SER A 47 -13.04 -22.78 -3.53
CA SER A 47 -12.23 -23.23 -2.40
C SER A 47 -10.88 -22.56 -2.43
N VAL A 48 -10.42 -22.07 -1.28
CA VAL A 48 -9.12 -21.45 -1.11
C VAL A 48 -8.43 -22.00 0.13
N ARG A 49 -7.12 -22.16 0.06
CA ARG A 49 -6.32 -22.47 1.24
C ARG A 49 -6.00 -21.17 1.96
N VAL A 50 -6.38 -21.11 3.24
CA VAL A 50 -6.08 -19.99 4.13
C VAL A 50 -4.75 -20.26 4.84
N ALA A 51 -3.83 -19.30 4.81
CA ALA A 51 -2.58 -19.33 5.55
C ALA A 51 -2.52 -18.08 6.43
N PRO A 52 -2.85 -18.20 7.73
CA PRO A 52 -2.88 -17.09 8.68
C PRO A 52 -1.54 -16.37 8.78
N GLY A 53 -1.60 -15.08 9.08
CA GLY A 53 -0.43 -14.28 9.40
C GLY A 53 0.15 -14.60 10.77
N ARG A 54 1.32 -14.03 11.08
CA ARG A 54 1.90 -14.04 12.43
C ARG A 54 1.01 -13.26 13.40
N GLU A 55 0.61 -12.07 13.04
CA GLU A 55 -0.51 -11.35 13.65
C GLU A 55 -1.78 -11.84 12.97
N ARG A 56 -2.69 -12.41 13.75
CA ARG A 56 -3.84 -13.14 13.20
C ARG A 56 -5.04 -12.26 12.92
N LEU A 57 -5.24 -11.21 13.68
CA LEU A 57 -6.42 -10.35 13.60
C LEU A 57 -6.01 -8.90 13.37
N ASP A 58 -6.78 -8.18 12.58
CA ASP A 58 -6.68 -6.74 12.51
C ASP A 58 -7.53 -6.06 13.61
N ARG A 59 -7.41 -4.73 13.70
CA ARG A 59 -8.17 -3.91 14.67
C ARG A 59 -9.71 -4.00 14.53
N HIS A 60 -10.19 -4.57 13.43
CA HIS A 60 -11.62 -4.75 13.13
C HIS A 60 -12.07 -6.21 13.30
N GLY A 61 -11.25 -7.05 13.90
CA GLY A 61 -11.53 -8.47 14.13
C GLY A 61 -11.56 -9.33 12.86
N ARG A 62 -10.95 -8.86 11.75
CA ARG A 62 -10.81 -9.66 10.53
C ARG A 62 -9.55 -10.52 10.62
N GLU A 63 -9.62 -11.76 10.18
CA GLU A 63 -8.45 -12.61 10.08
C GLU A 63 -7.49 -12.08 9.03
N LEU A 64 -6.21 -11.93 9.41
CA LEU A 64 -5.12 -11.55 8.53
C LEU A 64 -4.52 -12.82 7.92
N ALA A 65 -4.71 -13.04 6.63
CA ALA A 65 -4.24 -14.24 5.97
C ALA A 65 -3.75 -14.02 4.54
N ASN A 66 -2.89 -14.93 4.09
CA ASN A 66 -2.60 -15.14 2.68
C ASN A 66 -3.55 -16.21 2.15
N LEU A 67 -4.19 -15.95 1.03
CA LEU A 67 -5.11 -16.87 0.38
C LEU A 67 -4.49 -17.46 -0.88
N TYR A 68 -4.63 -18.77 -1.04
CA TYR A 68 -4.11 -19.49 -2.18
C TYR A 68 -5.25 -20.21 -2.90
N GLY A 69 -5.35 -19.96 -4.20
CA GLY A 69 -6.24 -20.68 -5.09
C GLY A 69 -5.67 -22.05 -5.50
N ARG A 70 -6.39 -22.73 -6.39
CA ARG A 70 -5.97 -24.00 -6.97
C ARG A 70 -4.60 -23.86 -7.64
N GLY A 71 -3.73 -24.86 -7.45
CA GLY A 71 -2.34 -24.80 -7.94
C GLY A 71 -1.40 -23.94 -7.07
N GLY A 72 -1.83 -23.49 -5.90
CA GLY A 72 -0.99 -22.74 -4.95
C GLY A 72 -0.74 -21.28 -5.31
N HIS A 73 -1.50 -20.72 -6.24
CA HIS A 73 -1.37 -19.31 -6.64
C HIS A 73 -1.82 -18.36 -5.52
N ASN A 74 -0.95 -17.45 -5.11
CA ASN A 74 -1.26 -16.44 -4.11
C ASN A 74 -2.19 -15.37 -4.70
N LEU A 75 -3.36 -15.16 -4.08
CA LEU A 75 -4.38 -14.24 -4.59
C LEU A 75 -3.98 -12.77 -4.44
N SER A 76 -3.23 -12.42 -3.39
CA SER A 76 -2.66 -11.07 -3.23
C SER A 76 -1.69 -10.75 -4.37
N GLU A 77 -0.78 -11.67 -4.69
CA GLU A 77 0.17 -11.50 -5.79
C GLU A 77 -0.52 -11.33 -7.14
N GLN A 78 -1.58 -12.11 -7.40
CA GLN A 78 -2.36 -11.97 -8.65
C GLN A 78 -2.98 -10.59 -8.79
N LEU A 79 -3.58 -10.04 -7.73
CA LEU A 79 -4.15 -8.70 -7.76
C LEU A 79 -3.08 -7.62 -8.00
N LEU A 80 -1.90 -7.78 -7.41
CA LEU A 80 -0.76 -6.88 -7.62
C LEU A 80 -0.26 -6.91 -9.07
N ARG A 81 -0.10 -8.10 -9.67
CA ARG A 81 0.31 -8.25 -11.08
C ARG A 81 -0.70 -7.64 -12.07
N LEU A 82 -1.98 -7.65 -11.72
CA LEU A 82 -3.04 -7.01 -12.50
C LEU A 82 -3.10 -5.49 -12.27
N GLY A 83 -2.34 -4.95 -11.31
CA GLY A 83 -2.41 -3.54 -10.91
C GLY A 83 -3.72 -3.17 -10.21
N LEU A 84 -4.42 -4.15 -9.61
CA LEU A 84 -5.72 -3.95 -8.96
C LEU A 84 -5.60 -3.78 -7.44
N ALA A 85 -4.39 -3.74 -6.93
CA ALA A 85 -4.07 -3.41 -5.54
C ALA A 85 -2.69 -2.76 -5.48
N TYR A 86 -2.45 -1.98 -4.43
CA TYR A 86 -1.12 -1.50 -4.07
C TYR A 86 -0.45 -2.46 -3.09
N PRO A 87 0.89 -2.65 -3.17
CA PRO A 87 1.61 -3.41 -2.18
C PRO A 87 1.71 -2.61 -0.87
N ILE A 88 1.52 -3.31 0.24
CA ILE A 88 1.75 -2.75 1.57
C ILE A 88 2.58 -3.73 2.39
N THR A 89 3.45 -3.20 3.23
CA THR A 89 4.24 -4.01 4.17
C THR A 89 3.91 -3.55 5.59
N VAL A 90 3.28 -4.45 6.35
CA VAL A 90 2.92 -4.23 7.76
C VAL A 90 3.52 -5.36 8.59
N PRO A 91 4.67 -5.14 9.26
CA PRO A 91 5.23 -6.13 10.17
C PRO A 91 4.25 -6.46 11.32
N PRO A 92 4.23 -7.70 11.81
CA PRO A 92 5.11 -8.82 11.47
C PRO A 92 4.68 -9.66 10.26
N ASN A 93 3.63 -9.25 9.53
CA ASN A 93 3.07 -9.98 8.40
C ASN A 93 3.74 -9.59 7.05
N ASP A 94 5.06 -9.63 7.01
CA ASP A 94 5.89 -9.13 5.90
C ASP A 94 6.61 -10.24 5.10
N ARG A 95 6.27 -11.51 5.32
CA ARG A 95 6.95 -12.67 4.71
C ARG A 95 7.10 -12.58 3.19
N PHE A 96 6.10 -12.09 2.49
CA PHE A 96 6.05 -12.04 1.02
C PHE A 96 6.31 -10.65 0.44
N HIS A 97 6.80 -9.69 1.23
CA HIS A 97 6.96 -8.31 0.80
C HIS A 97 7.77 -8.15 -0.49
N ARG A 98 8.86 -8.94 -0.67
CA ARG A 98 9.68 -8.89 -1.89
C ARG A 98 8.93 -9.39 -3.13
N CYS A 99 8.20 -10.50 -3.00
CA CYS A 99 7.40 -11.04 -4.11
C CYS A 99 6.28 -10.05 -4.50
N TYR A 100 5.65 -9.45 -3.51
CA TYR A 100 4.59 -8.46 -3.74
C TYR A 100 5.12 -7.17 -4.36
N ALA A 101 6.28 -6.70 -3.90
CA ALA A 101 6.95 -5.55 -4.51
C ALA A 101 7.32 -5.82 -5.99
N ALA A 102 7.83 -7.02 -6.30
CA ALA A 102 8.16 -7.41 -7.68
C ALA A 102 6.90 -7.50 -8.57
N ALA A 103 5.81 -8.09 -8.06
CA ALA A 103 4.54 -8.17 -8.77
C ALA A 103 3.96 -6.78 -9.08
N ALA A 104 4.02 -5.86 -8.10
CA ALA A 104 3.58 -4.49 -8.26
C ALA A 104 4.49 -3.69 -9.21
N ALA A 105 5.80 -3.92 -9.18
CA ALA A 105 6.75 -3.30 -10.09
C ALA A 105 6.49 -3.69 -11.55
N ASP A 106 6.20 -4.98 -11.81
CA ASP A 106 5.78 -5.45 -13.13
C ASP A 106 4.51 -4.74 -13.60
N ALA A 107 3.48 -4.66 -12.75
CA ALA A 107 2.24 -3.95 -13.09
C ALA A 107 2.49 -2.46 -13.37
N ARG A 108 3.36 -1.82 -12.60
CA ARG A 108 3.75 -0.42 -12.79
C ARG A 108 4.45 -0.19 -14.12
N THR A 109 5.46 -1.00 -14.45
CA THR A 109 6.23 -0.88 -15.70
C THR A 109 5.32 -0.93 -16.93
N HIS A 110 4.24 -1.73 -16.85
CA HIS A 110 3.26 -1.87 -17.91
C HIS A 110 2.06 -0.92 -17.79
N GLY A 111 2.01 -0.04 -16.79
CA GLY A 111 0.89 0.88 -16.56
C GLY A 111 -0.45 0.18 -16.32
N ARG A 112 -0.47 -1.00 -15.68
CA ARG A 112 -1.70 -1.76 -15.48
C ARG A 112 -2.53 -1.21 -14.33
N GLY A 113 -3.85 -1.15 -14.53
CA GLY A 113 -4.82 -0.82 -13.49
C GLY A 113 -4.50 0.51 -12.79
N LEU A 114 -4.36 0.49 -11.48
CA LEU A 114 -4.05 1.66 -10.64
C LEU A 114 -2.76 2.41 -11.06
N TRP A 115 -1.83 1.72 -11.72
CA TRP A 115 -0.59 2.32 -12.18
C TRP A 115 -0.73 3.14 -13.46
N SER A 116 -1.89 3.04 -14.16
CA SER A 116 -2.24 3.94 -15.28
C SER A 116 -2.69 5.31 -14.80
N LEU A 117 -3.12 5.43 -13.53
CA LEU A 117 -3.56 6.69 -12.95
C LEU A 117 -2.34 7.53 -12.52
N PRO A 118 -2.38 8.85 -12.68
CA PRO A 118 -1.35 9.70 -12.12
C PRO A 118 -1.39 9.65 -10.59
N PRO A 119 -0.25 9.72 -9.89
CA PRO A 119 -0.21 9.91 -8.45
C PRO A 119 -0.72 11.30 -8.08
N LEU A 120 -1.26 11.45 -6.89
CA LEU A 120 -1.67 12.75 -6.37
C LEU A 120 -0.43 13.55 -5.90
N GLU A 121 -0.37 14.83 -6.25
CA GLU A 121 0.67 15.73 -5.73
C GLU A 121 0.49 15.97 -4.23
N ALA A 122 1.55 15.86 -3.47
CA ALA A 122 1.53 16.14 -2.03
C ALA A 122 1.15 17.60 -1.72
N THR A 123 1.43 18.53 -2.65
CA THR A 123 1.03 19.94 -2.56
C THR A 123 -0.46 20.16 -2.73
N ALA A 124 -1.15 19.26 -3.43
CA ALA A 124 -2.60 19.31 -3.64
C ALA A 124 -3.38 18.57 -2.53
N LEU A 125 -2.68 17.97 -1.56
CA LEU A 125 -3.33 17.20 -0.51
C LEU A 125 -4.09 18.13 0.45
N ARG A 126 -5.36 17.83 0.65
CA ARG A 126 -6.21 18.58 1.59
C ARG A 126 -5.80 18.29 3.03
N PRO A 127 -5.95 19.28 3.96
CA PRO A 127 -5.61 19.08 5.37
C PRO A 127 -6.43 18.00 6.10
N ASP A 128 -7.60 17.66 5.56
CA ASP A 128 -8.52 16.63 6.07
C ASP A 128 -8.42 15.29 5.33
N ALA A 129 -7.50 15.18 4.36
CA ALA A 129 -7.31 13.96 3.58
C ALA A 129 -7.02 12.75 4.47
N ALA A 130 -7.66 11.63 4.19
CA ALA A 130 -7.49 10.35 4.89
C ALA A 130 -7.67 9.18 3.92
N GLY A 131 -7.14 8.00 4.28
CA GLY A 131 -7.22 6.80 3.47
C GLY A 131 -5.91 6.42 2.83
N PHE A 132 -5.91 5.29 2.10
CA PHE A 132 -4.71 4.83 1.39
C PHE A 132 -4.52 5.62 0.11
N MET A 133 -3.32 6.16 -0.10
CA MET A 133 -3.02 7.04 -1.23
C MET A 133 -1.66 6.73 -1.84
N ARG A 134 -1.56 6.99 -3.15
CA ARG A 134 -0.31 7.09 -3.91
C ARG A 134 -0.02 8.56 -4.17
N LEU A 135 1.05 9.06 -3.58
CA LEU A 135 1.41 10.47 -3.56
C LEU A 135 2.81 10.69 -4.12
N VAL A 136 3.03 11.83 -4.77
CA VAL A 136 4.37 12.29 -5.15
C VAL A 136 4.63 13.66 -4.56
N GLY A 137 5.89 13.96 -4.28
CA GLY A 137 6.30 15.26 -3.77
C GLY A 137 7.80 15.41 -3.66
N ARG A 138 8.27 16.64 -3.55
CA ARG A 138 9.69 16.95 -3.35
C ARG A 138 10.03 16.92 -1.86
N VAL A 139 11.07 16.20 -1.49
CA VAL A 139 11.57 16.17 -0.11
C VAL A 139 12.24 17.50 0.20
N GLN A 140 11.75 18.19 1.22
CA GLN A 140 12.32 19.46 1.69
C GLN A 140 13.32 19.24 2.83
N LYS A 141 13.03 18.30 3.72
CA LYS A 141 13.82 18.08 4.94
C LYS A 141 13.70 16.65 5.44
N VAL A 142 14.81 16.13 5.95
CA VAL A 142 14.85 14.88 6.72
C VAL A 142 15.41 15.20 8.10
N ARG A 143 14.73 14.75 9.15
CA ARG A 143 15.13 14.95 10.55
C ARG A 143 15.22 13.60 11.24
N PHE A 144 16.39 13.26 11.71
CA PHE A 144 16.64 12.05 12.47
C PHE A 144 16.42 12.31 13.96
N GLY A 145 15.69 11.44 14.61
CA GLY A 145 15.44 11.52 16.06
C GLY A 145 15.23 10.14 16.65
N ARG A 146 15.50 9.99 17.94
CA ARG A 146 15.40 8.70 18.67
C ARG A 146 14.00 8.07 18.55
N ARG A 147 12.93 8.88 18.64
CA ARG A 147 11.53 8.40 18.63
C ARG A 147 10.96 8.30 17.22
N SER A 148 11.47 9.06 16.28
CA SER A 148 10.99 9.06 14.91
C SER A 148 11.97 9.76 13.98
N ILE A 149 12.06 9.27 12.74
CA ILE A 149 12.60 10.03 11.61
C ILE A 149 11.41 10.69 10.93
N TRP A 150 11.58 11.96 10.60
CA TRP A 150 10.59 12.74 9.89
C TRP A 150 11.10 13.18 8.53
N ILE A 151 10.28 13.02 7.50
CA ILE A 151 10.56 13.49 6.14
C ILE A 151 9.43 14.46 5.78
N ASP A 152 9.79 15.73 5.60
CA ASP A 152 8.85 16.77 5.21
C ASP A 152 8.85 16.87 3.68
N LEU A 153 7.70 16.73 3.06
CA LEU A 153 7.52 16.99 1.64
C LEU A 153 7.07 18.45 1.41
N ALA A 154 7.25 18.93 0.19
CA ALA A 154 6.59 20.16 -0.23
C ALA A 154 5.07 20.00 -0.09
N GLY A 155 4.42 20.99 0.54
CA GLY A 155 3.01 20.91 0.91
C GLY A 155 2.78 20.40 2.35
N PRO A 156 1.56 19.98 2.69
CA PRO A 156 1.20 19.67 4.06
C PRO A 156 1.65 18.28 4.55
N LEU A 157 2.05 17.38 3.63
CA LEU A 157 2.32 15.99 3.98
C LEU A 157 3.63 15.81 4.73
N LYS A 158 3.60 15.06 5.83
CA LYS A 158 4.77 14.57 6.55
C LYS A 158 4.82 13.06 6.60
N LEU A 159 5.99 12.50 6.34
CA LEU A 159 6.23 11.07 6.49
C LEU A 159 6.92 10.82 7.82
N ARG A 160 6.51 9.77 8.52
CA ARG A 160 7.04 9.39 9.80
C ARG A 160 7.55 7.95 9.76
N ILE A 161 8.77 7.73 10.17
CA ILE A 161 9.32 6.41 10.49
C ILE A 161 9.41 6.34 12.01
N ALA A 162 8.66 5.46 12.64
CA ALA A 162 8.65 5.31 14.09
C ALA A 162 9.91 4.57 14.58
N ALA A 163 10.25 4.66 15.87
CA ALA A 163 11.47 4.08 16.42
C ALA A 163 11.63 2.60 16.08
N GLU A 164 10.56 1.83 16.21
CA GLU A 164 10.51 0.40 15.93
C GLU A 164 10.72 0.03 14.46
N ASP A 165 10.50 0.97 13.55
CA ASP A 165 10.66 0.77 12.11
C ASP A 165 12.01 1.28 11.58
N GLN A 166 12.77 2.10 12.37
CA GLN A 166 13.98 2.79 11.88
C GLN A 166 15.06 1.85 11.37
N GLY A 167 15.26 0.71 12.04
CA GLY A 167 16.27 -0.28 11.64
C GLY A 167 16.05 -0.92 10.25
N ARG A 168 14.90 -0.67 9.61
CA ARG A 168 14.59 -1.14 8.25
C ARG A 168 15.06 -0.16 7.17
N PHE A 169 15.36 1.09 7.53
CA PHE A 169 15.69 2.16 6.60
C PHE A 169 17.18 2.50 6.65
N ASP A 170 17.78 2.69 5.50
CA ASP A 170 19.15 3.20 5.38
C ASP A 170 19.17 4.71 5.61
N PRO A 171 19.85 5.23 6.64
CA PRO A 171 19.96 6.65 6.90
C PRO A 171 20.62 7.44 5.76
N ALA A 172 21.61 6.85 5.07
CA ALA A 172 22.30 7.49 3.96
C ALA A 172 21.34 7.67 2.78
N TYR A 173 20.56 6.64 2.45
CA TYR A 173 19.50 6.74 1.45
C TYR A 173 18.51 7.86 1.79
N LEU A 174 18.00 7.89 3.03
CA LEU A 174 17.03 8.90 3.45
C LEU A 174 17.61 10.33 3.34
N SER A 175 18.86 10.53 3.76
CA SER A 175 19.54 11.82 3.63
C SER A 175 19.71 12.25 2.18
N GLY A 176 20.01 11.29 1.30
CA GLY A 176 20.14 11.52 -0.15
C GLY A 176 18.83 11.86 -0.86
N LEU A 177 17.67 11.75 -0.17
CA LEU A 177 16.39 12.14 -0.75
C LEU A 177 16.12 13.66 -0.67
N ILE A 178 16.89 14.43 0.10
CA ILE A 178 16.68 15.89 0.20
C ILE A 178 16.79 16.52 -1.17
N GLY A 179 15.77 17.32 -1.55
CA GLY A 179 15.63 17.91 -2.88
C GLY A 179 15.11 16.98 -3.97
N ALA A 180 15.09 15.67 -3.74
CA ALA A 180 14.59 14.71 -4.72
C ALA A 180 13.04 14.70 -4.74
N ARG A 181 12.48 14.33 -5.89
CA ARG A 181 11.07 13.96 -6.04
C ARG A 181 10.92 12.50 -5.63
N VAL A 182 9.98 12.22 -4.75
CA VAL A 182 9.70 10.86 -4.26
C VAL A 182 8.25 10.49 -4.48
N GLU A 183 7.99 9.20 -4.64
CA GLU A 183 6.67 8.61 -4.58
C GLU A 183 6.53 7.87 -3.25
N VAL A 184 5.38 8.02 -2.63
CA VAL A 184 5.03 7.34 -1.38
C VAL A 184 3.67 6.67 -1.49
N LEU A 185 3.57 5.46 -0.94
CA LEU A 185 2.35 4.68 -0.81
C LEU A 185 2.03 4.51 0.69
N GLY A 186 0.82 4.82 1.11
CA GLY A 186 0.44 4.59 2.50
C GLY A 186 -0.87 5.22 2.93
N TRP A 187 -1.29 4.87 4.15
CA TRP A 187 -2.46 5.48 4.77
C TRP A 187 -2.13 6.87 5.27
N VAL A 188 -2.82 7.86 4.68
CA VAL A 188 -2.85 9.22 5.20
C VAL A 188 -3.76 9.25 6.42
N TYR A 189 -3.24 9.75 7.51
CA TYR A 189 -3.98 10.05 8.73
C TYR A 189 -3.69 11.48 9.19
N ASN A 190 -4.64 12.07 9.88
CA ASN A 190 -4.52 13.44 10.35
C ASN A 190 -4.11 13.51 11.81
N TYR A 191 -3.17 14.38 12.09
CA TYR A 191 -2.83 14.79 13.44
C TYR A 191 -2.79 16.31 13.52
N ARG A 192 -3.74 16.91 14.24
CA ARG A 192 -3.89 18.38 14.35
C ARG A 192 -3.94 19.07 12.98
N ARG A 193 -4.81 18.56 12.09
CA ARG A 193 -4.99 19.04 10.70
C ARG A 193 -3.74 18.94 9.81
N GLN A 194 -2.77 18.14 10.20
CA GLN A 194 -1.58 17.86 9.41
C GLN A 194 -1.62 16.42 8.88
N PRO A 195 -1.72 16.22 7.57
CA PRO A 195 -1.67 14.90 6.96
C PRO A 195 -0.31 14.21 7.20
N ARG A 196 -0.34 12.95 7.56
CA ARG A 196 0.85 12.15 7.83
C ARG A 196 0.69 10.77 7.25
N ILE A 197 1.82 10.17 6.83
CA ILE A 197 1.94 8.74 6.52
C ILE A 197 3.00 8.15 7.45
N ARG A 198 2.68 7.01 8.08
CA ARG A 198 3.67 6.20 8.77
C ARG A 198 4.29 5.23 7.77
N LEU A 199 5.59 5.36 7.56
CA LEU A 199 6.38 4.41 6.79
C LEU A 199 6.86 3.29 7.72
N ARG A 200 6.52 2.05 7.39
CA ARG A 200 6.91 0.84 8.14
C ARG A 200 7.95 0.01 7.41
N ASP A 201 8.11 0.27 6.11
CA ASP A 201 9.01 -0.46 5.24
C ASP A 201 9.51 0.45 4.11
N PRO A 202 10.79 0.32 3.69
CA PRO A 202 11.37 1.12 2.62
C PRO A 202 10.62 1.04 1.29
N SER A 203 9.96 -0.09 0.98
CA SER A 203 9.21 -0.28 -0.27
C SER A 203 8.06 0.71 -0.47
N ALA A 204 7.61 1.35 0.63
CA ALA A 204 6.58 2.38 0.58
C ALA A 204 7.07 3.77 0.11
N LEU A 205 8.40 3.95 -0.03
CA LEU A 205 9.03 5.22 -0.43
C LEU A 205 10.11 4.98 -1.46
N ARG A 206 10.00 5.61 -2.62
CA ARG A 206 11.04 5.54 -3.66
C ARG A 206 11.32 6.89 -4.29
N ARG A 207 12.53 7.07 -4.80
CA ARG A 207 12.86 8.21 -5.64
C ARG A 207 12.15 8.07 -7.00
N VAL A 208 11.57 9.15 -7.50
CA VAL A 208 11.06 9.27 -8.87
C VAL A 208 12.25 9.47 -9.80
N THR A 209 12.31 8.70 -10.88
CA THR A 209 13.34 8.79 -11.92
C THR A 209 12.78 9.43 -13.18
N ARG A 210 13.65 9.75 -14.14
CA ARG A 210 13.23 10.32 -15.44
C ARG A 210 12.37 9.36 -16.28
N ASP A 211 12.47 8.05 -16.01
CA ASP A 211 11.70 7.03 -16.73
C ASP A 211 10.26 6.89 -16.19
N ASP A 212 9.96 7.53 -15.07
CA ASP A 212 8.59 7.57 -14.56
C ASP A 212 7.72 8.51 -15.41
N LYS A 213 6.61 7.99 -15.95
CA LYS A 213 5.71 8.70 -16.88
C LYS A 213 5.06 9.99 -16.32
N TYR A 214 5.33 10.34 -15.08
CA TYR A 214 4.80 11.53 -14.38
C TYR A 214 5.91 12.41 -13.77
N SER A 215 7.12 12.28 -14.28
CA SER A 215 8.28 13.13 -13.92
C SER A 215 8.20 14.50 -14.57
#